data_871a94a8dd59db2d52b3afb76676e110
#
_entry.id   871a94a8dd59db2d52b3afb76676e110
#
_cell.length_a   1.000
_cell.length_b   1.000
_cell.length_c   1.000
_cell.angle_alpha   90.00
_cell.angle_beta   90.00
_cell.angle_gamma   90.00
#
_symmetry.space_group_name_H-M   'P 1'
#
loop_
_entity.id
_entity.type
_entity.pdbx_description
1 polymer ?
#
loop_
_entity_poly.entity_id
_entity_poly.type
_entity_poly.pdbx_seq_one_letter_code
_entity_poly.pdbx_strand_id
1 'polypeptide(L)'
;MTTPIEYADASPQVRAVYDDIKKTRNVADVNNFWKYLARDPATLKRTWESVKEIMAPGALDPLVKEMIYLAVSVTNGCPYCIASHTFAARKAGMTEAMHCEVMAVVGMANETNRLVTAYRVPVDPAFE
;
A
#
# COMPACT_ATOMS: atom_id res chain seq x y z
N MET A 1 -18.60 1.64 -16.77
CA MET A 1 -17.36 1.05 -16.22
C MET A 1 -16.20 2.01 -16.49
N THR A 2 -15.35 2.24 -15.50
CA THR A 2 -14.19 3.11 -15.65
C THR A 2 -13.10 2.38 -16.44
N THR A 3 -12.51 3.03 -17.45
CA THR A 3 -11.42 2.47 -18.25
C THR A 3 -10.08 3.09 -17.82
N PRO A 4 -8.97 2.36 -17.94
CA PRO A 4 -7.65 2.90 -17.63
C PRO A 4 -7.26 3.98 -18.67
N ILE A 5 -6.43 4.93 -18.25
CA ILE A 5 -5.80 5.90 -19.16
C ILE A 5 -4.37 5.42 -19.41
N GLU A 6 -4.13 4.97 -20.64
CA GLU A 6 -2.81 4.55 -21.07
C GLU A 6 -1.90 5.76 -21.32
N TYR A 7 -0.59 5.57 -21.31
CA TYR A 7 0.37 6.64 -21.49
C TYR A 7 0.16 7.43 -22.79
N ALA A 8 -0.17 6.71 -23.87
CA ALA A 8 -0.41 7.30 -25.20
C ALA A 8 -1.59 8.29 -25.21
N ASP A 9 -2.61 8.01 -24.38
CA ASP A 9 -3.85 8.79 -24.31
C ASP A 9 -3.83 9.82 -23.14
N ALA A 10 -2.78 9.81 -22.35
CA ALA A 10 -2.67 10.66 -21.17
C ALA A 10 -2.35 12.12 -21.52
N SER A 11 -2.90 13.05 -20.73
CA SER A 11 -2.53 14.47 -20.81
C SER A 11 -1.06 14.66 -20.42
N PRO A 12 -0.44 15.78 -20.81
CA PRO A 12 0.93 16.11 -20.37
C PRO A 12 1.10 16.09 -18.85
N GLN A 13 0.11 16.55 -18.12
CA GLN A 13 0.10 16.54 -16.65
C GLN A 13 0.13 15.12 -16.09
N VAL A 14 -0.69 14.21 -16.63
CA VAL A 14 -0.72 12.79 -16.22
C VAL A 14 0.57 12.08 -16.61
N ARG A 15 1.08 12.33 -17.83
CA ARG A 15 2.36 11.75 -18.29
C ARG A 15 3.52 12.13 -17.38
N ALA A 16 3.57 13.37 -16.89
CA ALA A 16 4.61 13.80 -15.96
C ALA A 16 4.60 12.96 -14.68
N VAL A 17 3.43 12.63 -14.14
CA VAL A 17 3.31 11.75 -12.98
C VAL A 17 3.72 10.32 -13.33
N TYR A 18 3.27 9.78 -14.45
CA TYR A 18 3.66 8.44 -14.90
C TYR A 18 5.17 8.31 -15.09
N ASP A 19 5.80 9.32 -15.68
CA ASP A 19 7.26 9.34 -15.87
C ASP A 19 7.99 9.33 -14.54
N ASP A 20 7.52 10.07 -13.55
CA ASP A 20 8.09 10.08 -12.20
C ASP A 20 7.91 8.73 -11.49
N ILE A 21 6.75 8.09 -11.62
CA ILE A 21 6.51 6.74 -11.09
C ILE A 21 7.47 5.73 -11.72
N LYS A 22 7.56 5.73 -13.05
CA LYS A 22 8.43 4.80 -13.79
C LYS A 22 9.90 4.97 -13.41
N LYS A 23 10.36 6.21 -13.30
CA LYS A 23 11.72 6.53 -12.88
C LYS A 23 11.99 6.11 -11.44
N THR A 24 11.10 6.46 -10.52
CA THR A 24 11.26 6.18 -9.08
C THR A 24 11.27 4.68 -8.79
N ARG A 25 10.42 3.92 -9.48
CA ARG A 25 10.27 2.47 -9.28
C ARG A 25 11.11 1.63 -10.22
N ASN A 26 11.78 2.26 -11.19
CA ASN A 26 12.56 1.58 -12.23
C ASN A 26 11.73 0.52 -12.96
N VAL A 27 10.59 0.92 -13.49
CA VAL A 27 9.64 0.07 -14.22
C VAL A 27 9.32 0.67 -15.59
N ALA A 28 8.94 -0.19 -16.55
CA ALA A 28 8.62 0.24 -17.92
C ALA A 28 7.24 0.90 -18.03
N ASP A 29 6.31 0.54 -17.17
CA ASP A 29 4.94 1.06 -17.16
C ASP A 29 4.43 1.20 -15.73
N VAL A 30 3.37 1.98 -15.56
CA VAL A 30 2.71 2.17 -14.26
C VAL A 30 1.65 1.10 -14.03
N ASN A 31 1.38 0.77 -12.77
CA ASN A 31 0.34 -0.19 -12.41
C ASN A 31 -1.06 0.35 -12.72
N ASN A 32 -2.02 -0.55 -12.88
CA ASN A 32 -3.40 -0.22 -13.18
C ASN A 32 -4.01 0.80 -12.23
N PHE A 33 -3.70 0.74 -10.94
CA PHE A 33 -4.19 1.71 -9.96
C PHE A 33 -3.97 3.16 -10.43
N TRP A 34 -2.76 3.48 -10.87
CA TRP A 34 -2.41 4.83 -11.36
C TRP A 34 -3.15 5.18 -12.64
N LYS A 35 -3.34 4.21 -13.54
CA LYS A 35 -4.08 4.41 -14.79
C LYS A 35 -5.56 4.73 -14.57
N TYR A 36 -6.16 4.13 -13.55
CA TYR A 36 -7.56 4.43 -13.19
C TYR A 36 -7.68 5.75 -12.45
N LEU A 37 -6.73 6.06 -11.56
CA LEU A 37 -6.70 7.31 -10.81
C LEU A 37 -6.42 8.53 -11.71
N ALA A 38 -5.80 8.32 -12.86
CA ALA A 38 -5.44 9.36 -13.82
C ALA A 38 -6.63 10.16 -14.41
N ARG A 39 -7.86 9.73 -14.17
CA ARG A 39 -9.06 10.50 -14.51
C ARG A 39 -9.17 11.80 -13.73
N ASP A 40 -8.60 11.85 -12.55
CA ASP A 40 -8.42 13.05 -11.76
C ASP A 40 -6.93 13.33 -11.61
N PRO A 41 -6.33 14.14 -12.49
CA PRO A 41 -4.89 14.41 -12.47
C PRO A 41 -4.39 15.02 -11.15
N ALA A 42 -5.21 15.82 -10.48
CA ALA A 42 -4.86 16.42 -9.19
C ALA A 42 -4.78 15.34 -8.09
N THR A 43 -5.75 14.43 -8.04
CA THR A 43 -5.73 13.30 -7.11
C THR A 43 -4.60 12.34 -7.44
N LEU A 44 -4.35 12.02 -8.70
CA LEU A 44 -3.22 11.19 -9.13
C LEU A 44 -1.89 11.76 -8.61
N LYS A 45 -1.64 13.03 -8.85
CA LYS A 45 -0.40 13.70 -8.42
C LYS A 45 -0.24 13.67 -6.91
N ARG A 46 -1.26 14.10 -6.19
CA ARG A 46 -1.26 14.16 -4.72
C ARG A 46 -1.06 12.77 -4.09
N THR A 47 -1.73 11.76 -4.62
CA THR A 47 -1.62 10.39 -4.13
C THR A 47 -0.23 9.83 -4.39
N TRP A 48 0.31 10.03 -5.59
CA TRP A 48 1.66 9.57 -5.91
C TRP A 48 2.72 10.24 -5.04
N GLU A 49 2.66 11.56 -4.88
CA GLU A 49 3.60 12.31 -4.04
C GLU A 49 3.57 11.80 -2.59
N SER A 50 2.37 11.54 -2.05
CA SER A 50 2.20 10.96 -0.71
C SER A 50 2.83 9.56 -0.59
N VAL A 51 2.53 8.68 -1.53
CA VAL A 51 3.10 7.31 -1.53
C VAL A 51 4.62 7.35 -1.67
N LYS A 52 5.13 8.15 -2.60
CA LYS A 52 6.56 8.30 -2.83
C LYS A 52 7.30 8.76 -1.57
N GLU A 53 6.77 9.77 -0.90
CA GLU A 53 7.35 10.31 0.33
C GLU A 53 7.29 9.30 1.49
N ILE A 54 6.11 8.75 1.74
CA ILE A 54 5.88 7.86 2.90
C ILE A 54 6.61 6.53 2.76
N MET A 55 6.65 5.96 1.56
CA MET A 55 7.30 4.66 1.33
C MET A 55 8.81 4.75 1.10
N ALA A 56 9.38 5.94 1.00
CA ALA A 56 10.83 6.12 0.93
C ALA A 56 11.54 5.60 2.21
N PRO A 57 12.81 5.17 2.12
CA PRO A 57 13.57 4.76 3.30
C PRO A 57 13.60 5.85 4.37
N GLY A 58 13.39 5.47 5.62
CA GLY A 58 13.38 6.38 6.76
C GLY A 58 13.77 5.64 8.05
N ALA A 59 13.17 5.99 9.18
CA ALA A 59 13.35 5.25 10.43
C ALA A 59 12.95 3.78 10.31
N LEU A 60 11.96 3.49 9.46
CA LEU A 60 11.59 2.13 9.06
C LEU A 60 12.17 1.84 7.68
N ASP A 61 12.74 0.65 7.49
CA ASP A 61 13.20 0.24 6.18
C ASP A 61 12.04 -0.09 5.22
N PRO A 62 12.30 -0.14 3.90
CA PRO A 62 11.24 -0.39 2.92
C PRO A 62 10.49 -1.71 3.11
N LEU A 63 11.16 -2.78 3.53
CA LEU A 63 10.51 -4.07 3.78
C LEU A 63 9.49 -3.96 4.91
N VAL A 64 9.85 -3.30 6.00
CA VAL A 64 8.93 -3.09 7.13
C VAL A 64 7.72 -2.27 6.70
N LYS A 65 7.92 -1.20 5.92
CA LYS A 65 6.83 -0.38 5.38
C LYS A 65 5.88 -1.19 4.48
N GLU A 66 6.42 -2.06 3.62
CA GLU A 66 5.60 -2.93 2.77
C GLU A 66 4.81 -3.97 3.58
N MET A 67 5.42 -4.55 4.63
CA MET A 67 4.71 -5.48 5.52
C MET A 67 3.59 -4.78 6.30
N ILE A 68 3.80 -3.56 6.75
CA ILE A 68 2.76 -2.73 7.40
C ILE A 68 1.62 -2.46 6.41
N TYR A 69 1.95 -2.05 5.19
CA TYR A 69 0.95 -1.79 4.15
C TYR A 69 0.14 -3.05 3.83
N LEU A 70 0.81 -4.19 3.70
CA LEU A 70 0.17 -5.49 3.49
C LEU A 70 -0.81 -5.83 4.63
N ALA A 71 -0.38 -5.67 5.88
CA ALA A 71 -1.23 -5.93 7.05
C ALA A 71 -2.49 -5.07 7.07
N VAL A 72 -2.38 -3.79 6.76
CA VAL A 72 -3.52 -2.86 6.63
C VAL A 72 -4.43 -3.29 5.48
N SER A 73 -3.85 -3.69 4.35
CA SER A 73 -4.61 -4.12 3.16
C SER A 73 -5.42 -5.39 3.40
N VAL A 74 -4.86 -6.35 4.12
CA VAL A 74 -5.57 -7.58 4.53
C VAL A 74 -6.72 -7.23 5.46
N THR A 75 -6.47 -6.39 6.45
CA THR A 75 -7.50 -5.95 7.42
C THR A 75 -8.66 -5.22 6.73
N ASN A 76 -8.35 -4.38 5.74
CA ASN A 76 -9.36 -3.65 4.97
C ASN A 76 -10.02 -4.47 3.86
N GLY A 77 -9.53 -5.68 3.57
CA GLY A 77 -10.09 -6.53 2.53
C GLY A 77 -9.93 -5.96 1.12
N CYS A 78 -8.73 -5.41 0.79
CA CYS A 78 -8.41 -4.85 -0.52
C CYS A 78 -7.63 -5.87 -1.38
N PRO A 79 -8.27 -6.68 -2.26
CA PRO A 79 -7.56 -7.72 -3.01
C PRO A 79 -6.43 -7.18 -3.88
N TYR A 80 -6.64 -6.05 -4.53
CA TYR A 80 -5.62 -5.40 -5.35
C TYR A 80 -4.40 -4.99 -4.51
N CYS A 81 -4.65 -4.35 -3.36
CA CYS A 81 -3.58 -3.88 -2.47
C CYS A 81 -2.82 -5.06 -1.86
N ILE A 82 -3.52 -6.14 -1.47
CA ILE A 82 -2.91 -7.36 -0.96
C ILE A 82 -1.94 -7.93 -2.01
N ALA A 83 -2.38 -8.07 -3.25
CA ALA A 83 -1.56 -8.61 -4.33
C ALA A 83 -0.33 -7.72 -4.61
N SER A 84 -0.53 -6.42 -4.77
CA SER A 84 0.54 -5.49 -5.11
C SER A 84 1.58 -5.34 -4.01
N HIS A 85 1.16 -5.29 -2.74
CA HIS A 85 2.09 -5.12 -1.60
C HIS A 85 2.71 -6.44 -1.15
N THR A 86 2.08 -7.59 -1.37
CA THR A 86 2.76 -8.89 -1.27
C THR A 86 3.90 -9.00 -2.28
N PHE A 87 3.65 -8.60 -3.53
CA PHE A 87 4.68 -8.56 -4.57
C PHE A 87 5.83 -7.61 -4.18
N ALA A 88 5.52 -6.40 -3.77
CA ALA A 88 6.52 -5.39 -3.38
C ALA A 88 7.32 -5.82 -2.14
N ALA A 89 6.67 -6.42 -1.14
CA ALA A 89 7.33 -6.94 0.05
C ALA A 89 8.30 -8.09 -0.30
N ARG A 90 7.89 -9.02 -1.17
CA ARG A 90 8.77 -10.10 -1.65
C ARG A 90 9.96 -9.56 -2.39
N LYS A 91 9.77 -8.58 -3.25
CA LYS A 91 10.86 -7.88 -3.95
C LYS A 91 11.82 -7.18 -2.98
N ALA A 92 11.32 -6.68 -1.85
CA ALA A 92 12.11 -6.07 -0.79
C ALA A 92 12.76 -7.09 0.17
N GLY A 93 12.54 -8.37 -0.02
CA GLY A 93 13.19 -9.45 0.75
C GLY A 93 12.29 -10.23 1.70
N MET A 94 10.97 -10.05 1.64
CA MET A 94 10.04 -10.85 2.45
C MET A 94 10.11 -12.32 2.02
N THR A 95 10.52 -13.19 2.95
CA THR A 95 10.51 -14.63 2.77
C THR A 95 9.11 -15.21 2.97
N GLU A 96 8.89 -16.46 2.56
CA GLU A 96 7.62 -17.14 2.81
C GLU A 96 7.34 -17.29 4.32
N ALA A 97 8.37 -17.58 5.11
CA ALA A 97 8.24 -17.64 6.57
C ALA A 97 7.78 -16.29 7.16
N MET A 98 8.38 -15.19 6.71
CA MET A 98 7.97 -13.83 7.13
C MET A 98 6.52 -13.53 6.71
N HIS A 99 6.12 -13.93 5.50
CA HIS A 99 4.75 -13.75 5.04
C HIS A 99 3.75 -14.50 5.93
N CYS A 100 4.05 -15.75 6.27
CA CYS A 100 3.21 -16.54 7.18
C CYS A 100 3.09 -15.88 8.56
N GLU A 101 4.17 -15.36 9.10
CA GLU A 101 4.13 -14.64 10.39
C GLU A 101 3.32 -13.36 10.31
N VAL A 102 3.46 -12.58 9.24
CA VAL A 102 2.63 -11.38 9.01
C VAL A 102 1.14 -11.75 9.00
N MET A 103 0.77 -12.82 8.27
CA MET A 103 -0.63 -13.27 8.21
C MET A 103 -1.13 -13.77 9.58
N ALA A 104 -0.30 -14.46 10.33
CA ALA A 104 -0.65 -14.92 11.67
C ALA A 104 -0.90 -13.74 12.64
N VAL A 105 -0.03 -12.72 12.60
CA VAL A 105 -0.21 -11.51 13.41
C VAL A 105 -1.47 -10.76 13.01
N VAL A 106 -1.71 -10.59 11.70
CA VAL A 106 -2.92 -9.92 11.20
C VAL A 106 -4.19 -10.64 11.66
N GLY A 107 -4.24 -11.97 11.52
CA GLY A 107 -5.38 -12.77 11.94
C GLY A 107 -5.66 -12.65 13.44
N MET A 108 -4.64 -12.84 14.25
CA MET A 108 -4.73 -12.73 15.71
C MET A 108 -5.13 -11.30 16.15
N ALA A 109 -4.48 -10.29 15.60
CA ALA A 109 -4.76 -8.90 15.97
C ALA A 109 -6.20 -8.49 15.60
N ASN A 110 -6.70 -8.91 14.45
CA ASN A 110 -8.08 -8.67 14.06
C ASN A 110 -9.07 -9.34 15.03
N GLU A 111 -8.79 -10.56 15.48
CA GLU A 111 -9.59 -11.26 16.49
C GLU A 111 -9.57 -10.50 17.83
N THR A 112 -8.39 -10.22 18.37
CA THR A 112 -8.25 -9.57 19.68
C THR A 112 -8.83 -8.16 19.69
N ASN A 113 -8.65 -7.38 18.62
CA ASN A 113 -9.27 -6.05 18.48
C ASN A 113 -10.80 -6.12 18.56
N ARG A 114 -11.42 -7.13 17.94
CA ARG A 114 -12.87 -7.34 18.01
C ARG A 114 -13.32 -7.75 19.39
N LEU A 115 -12.58 -8.61 20.08
CA LEU A 115 -12.90 -9.04 21.43
C LEU A 115 -12.82 -7.90 22.43
N VAL A 116 -11.73 -7.10 22.37
CA VAL A 116 -11.56 -5.89 23.19
C VAL A 116 -12.72 -4.92 22.98
N THR A 117 -13.10 -4.69 21.73
CA THR A 117 -14.23 -3.81 21.39
C THR A 117 -15.57 -4.39 21.88
N ALA A 118 -15.80 -5.67 21.66
CA ALA A 118 -17.05 -6.33 22.06
C ALA A 118 -17.26 -6.32 23.58
N TYR A 119 -16.21 -6.53 24.35
CA TYR A 119 -16.23 -6.50 25.80
C TYR A 119 -16.07 -5.10 26.40
N ARG A 120 -15.86 -4.07 25.55
CA ARG A 120 -15.63 -2.68 25.97
C ARG A 120 -14.55 -2.57 27.05
N VAL A 121 -13.44 -3.26 26.85
CA VAL A 121 -12.34 -3.31 27.80
C VAL A 121 -11.79 -1.90 28.01
N PRO A 122 -11.72 -1.38 29.25
CA PRO A 122 -11.11 -0.09 29.51
C PRO A 122 -9.59 -0.14 29.30
N VAL A 123 -8.99 0.99 28.97
CA VAL A 123 -7.53 1.10 28.85
C VAL A 123 -6.90 0.97 30.23
N ASP A 124 -5.84 0.19 30.34
CA ASP A 124 -5.08 0.04 31.59
C ASP A 124 -4.30 1.32 31.88
N PRO A 125 -4.27 1.78 33.16
CA PRO A 125 -3.52 2.99 33.51
C PRO A 125 -2.04 2.95 33.13
N ALA A 126 -1.46 1.76 33.02
CA ALA A 126 -0.05 1.59 32.62
C ALA A 126 0.22 1.97 31.14
N PHE A 127 -0.82 2.14 30.32
CA PHE A 127 -0.69 2.51 28.91
C PHE A 127 -0.95 4.00 28.65
N GLU A 128 -1.33 4.75 29.67
CA GLU A 128 -1.50 6.19 29.68
C GLU A 128 -0.22 6.87 30.16
#